data_dc44cdbfa8079d97e588bb7264d687a3
#
_entry.id   dc44cdbfa8079d97e588bb7264d687a3
#
_cell.length_a   1.000
_cell.length_b   1.000
_cell.length_c   1.000
_cell.angle_alpha   90.00
_cell.angle_beta   90.00
_cell.angle_gamma   90.00
#
_symmetry.space_group_name_H-M   'P 1'
#
loop_
_entity.id
_entity.type
_entity.pdbx_description
1 polymer ?
#
loop_
_entity_poly.entity_id
_entity_poly.type
_entity_poly.pdbx_seq_one_letter_code
_entity_poly.pdbx_strand_id
1 'polypeptide(L)'
;MARRDTGTDDPRVRVRAGKGSRPRTKDRPDWSSKPLGRVIGIDRGRYQVSLEENGTRVVAVRARELGRGSVIMGDRVRLTGDLSGRPDTLARIVAVEERSSVLRRSLEDAPDQRGEKAIVANADTMCIVVALADPPPRTGMIDRCLVAAFEAGLDPVLVLTKADLASADELIAAYEDFDLRVVLTSAEAGESDPGVAELRDLLAGHWSVLVGHSGVGKSTLINLLVPGAGRATGHVNEVTGRGRHTSTSSEAFELDEGGWIVDTPGVRSFGLGHVSVADVLGVFPDVAEAAAWCLPLCSHDEEEPSCALDSYAHATGPFTFDEAGDGDTDRVRSERASRVASVRRLLEAVATAEAASKAAR
;
A
#
# COMPACT_ATOMS: atom_id res chain seq x y z
N MET A 1 -41.76 -6.06 -59.58
CA MET A 1 -40.30 -6.39 -59.58
C MET A 1 -40.07 -7.48 -58.55
N ALA A 2 -39.84 -8.72 -59.01
CA ALA A 2 -39.68 -9.86 -58.14
C ALA A 2 -38.29 -9.83 -57.49
N ARG A 3 -38.21 -9.95 -56.15
CA ARG A 3 -36.96 -10.16 -55.40
C ARG A 3 -36.37 -11.50 -55.86
N ARG A 4 -35.14 -11.47 -56.43
CA ARG A 4 -34.38 -12.67 -56.71
C ARG A 4 -33.91 -13.24 -55.37
N ASP A 5 -34.37 -14.44 -55.08
CA ASP A 5 -33.89 -15.27 -53.98
C ASP A 5 -32.48 -15.74 -54.32
N THR A 6 -31.47 -15.29 -53.57
CA THR A 6 -30.10 -15.75 -53.67
C THR A 6 -29.85 -16.82 -52.61
N GLY A 7 -30.49 -17.99 -52.81
CA GLY A 7 -30.22 -19.18 -51.97
C GLY A 7 -28.76 -19.63 -52.08
N THR A 8 -28.34 -20.46 -51.16
CA THR A 8 -26.97 -21.05 -51.04
C THR A 8 -26.53 -21.87 -52.24
N ASP A 9 -27.39 -22.11 -53.21
CA ASP A 9 -27.14 -22.95 -54.40
C ASP A 9 -26.80 -22.13 -55.65
N ASP A 10 -26.61 -20.80 -55.55
CA ASP A 10 -26.15 -19.98 -56.69
C ASP A 10 -24.64 -20.21 -56.91
N PRO A 11 -24.22 -20.78 -58.07
CA PRO A 11 -22.81 -21.11 -58.37
C PRO A 11 -21.88 -19.89 -58.35
N ARG A 12 -22.43 -18.68 -58.29
CA ARG A 12 -21.66 -17.42 -58.16
C ARG A 12 -21.34 -17.03 -56.73
N VAL A 13 -21.97 -17.66 -55.73
CA VAL A 13 -21.72 -17.44 -54.32
C VAL A 13 -20.52 -18.29 -53.87
N ARG A 14 -19.34 -17.73 -53.88
CA ARG A 14 -18.18 -18.36 -53.25
C ARG A 14 -18.30 -18.18 -51.72
N VAL A 15 -18.81 -19.21 -51.05
CA VAL A 15 -18.73 -19.31 -49.58
C VAL A 15 -17.26 -19.48 -49.24
N ARG A 16 -16.62 -18.41 -48.73
CA ARG A 16 -15.32 -18.56 -48.04
C ARG A 16 -15.56 -19.44 -46.83
N ALA A 17 -14.96 -20.64 -46.84
CA ALA A 17 -14.90 -21.47 -45.64
C ALA A 17 -14.44 -20.58 -44.49
N GLY A 18 -15.33 -20.34 -43.52
CA GLY A 18 -14.98 -19.64 -42.29
C GLY A 18 -13.78 -20.36 -41.70
N LYS A 19 -12.70 -19.64 -41.38
CA LYS A 19 -11.62 -20.19 -40.55
C LYS A 19 -12.29 -20.65 -39.27
N GLY A 20 -12.58 -21.96 -39.19
CA GLY A 20 -13.07 -22.58 -37.98
C GLY A 20 -12.14 -22.17 -36.87
N SER A 21 -12.60 -21.35 -35.97
CA SER A 21 -11.87 -21.08 -34.75
C SER A 21 -11.77 -22.40 -34.01
N ARG A 22 -10.58 -23.04 -34.08
CA ARG A 22 -10.27 -24.15 -33.17
C ARG A 22 -10.66 -23.69 -31.78
N PRO A 23 -11.43 -24.48 -31.02
CA PRO A 23 -11.65 -24.16 -29.60
C PRO A 23 -10.26 -23.93 -29.00
N ARG A 24 -10.01 -22.72 -28.51
CA ARG A 24 -8.79 -22.48 -27.74
C ARG A 24 -8.97 -23.30 -26.48
N THR A 25 -8.29 -24.44 -26.39
CA THR A 25 -8.11 -25.16 -25.14
C THR A 25 -7.62 -24.14 -24.13
N LYS A 26 -8.35 -24.00 -23.02
CA LYS A 26 -7.99 -23.12 -21.90
C LYS A 26 -6.83 -23.70 -21.05
N ASP A 27 -6.08 -24.65 -21.57
CA ASP A 27 -4.90 -25.17 -20.91
C ASP A 27 -3.86 -24.07 -20.85
N ARG A 28 -3.79 -23.41 -19.69
CA ARG A 28 -2.70 -22.47 -19.43
C ARG A 28 -1.44 -23.30 -19.27
N PRO A 29 -0.36 -23.00 -20.00
CA PRO A 29 0.92 -23.66 -19.79
C PRO A 29 1.33 -23.58 -18.32
N ASP A 30 1.86 -24.64 -17.78
CA ASP A 30 2.50 -24.62 -16.46
C ASP A 30 3.83 -23.86 -16.57
N TRP A 31 3.91 -22.76 -15.84
CA TRP A 31 5.09 -21.91 -15.76
C TRP A 31 5.90 -22.08 -14.48
N SER A 32 5.51 -23.01 -13.58
CA SER A 32 6.10 -23.19 -12.25
C SER A 32 7.62 -23.47 -12.29
N SER A 33 8.10 -24.13 -13.33
CA SER A 33 9.53 -24.44 -13.54
C SER A 33 10.34 -23.29 -14.13
N LYS A 34 9.73 -22.17 -14.48
CA LYS A 34 10.44 -21.03 -15.09
C LYS A 34 11.15 -20.19 -14.03
N PRO A 35 12.28 -19.54 -14.36
CA PRO A 35 12.98 -18.65 -13.47
C PRO A 35 12.05 -17.63 -12.83
N LEU A 36 12.23 -17.41 -11.54
CA LEU A 36 11.47 -16.48 -10.72
C LEU A 36 12.25 -15.19 -10.55
N GLY A 37 11.56 -14.07 -10.57
CA GLY A 37 12.15 -12.77 -10.31
C GLY A 37 11.13 -11.82 -9.68
N ARG A 38 11.62 -10.75 -9.08
CA ARG A 38 10.81 -9.71 -8.44
C ARG A 38 10.82 -8.44 -9.27
N VAL A 39 9.66 -7.83 -9.47
CA VAL A 39 9.51 -6.55 -10.19
C VAL A 39 10.01 -5.42 -9.33
N ILE A 40 11.11 -4.79 -9.75
CA ILE A 40 11.82 -3.71 -9.04
C ILE A 40 11.68 -2.33 -9.72
N GLY A 41 11.07 -2.28 -10.90
CA GLY A 41 10.84 -1.03 -11.62
C GLY A 41 9.80 -1.19 -12.71
N ILE A 42 9.01 -0.13 -12.93
CA ILE A 42 8.00 -0.08 -13.99
C ILE A 42 8.10 1.25 -14.71
N ASP A 43 8.41 1.21 -16.02
CA ASP A 43 8.40 2.37 -16.89
C ASP A 43 7.74 2.04 -18.23
N ARG A 44 6.66 2.75 -18.57
CA ARG A 44 5.97 2.70 -19.88
C ARG A 44 5.72 1.30 -20.43
N GLY A 45 5.37 0.34 -19.56
CA GLY A 45 5.07 -1.05 -19.94
C GLY A 45 6.31 -1.95 -20.08
N ARG A 46 7.48 -1.45 -19.74
CA ARG A 46 8.68 -2.22 -19.45
C ARG A 46 8.82 -2.43 -17.97
N TYR A 47 9.29 -3.60 -17.59
CA TYR A 47 9.46 -4.02 -16.20
C TYR A 47 10.95 -4.31 -15.98
N GLN A 48 11.53 -3.69 -14.97
CA GLN A 48 12.82 -4.13 -14.44
C GLN A 48 12.54 -5.24 -13.43
N VAL A 49 13.22 -6.36 -13.59
CA VAL A 49 13.01 -7.54 -12.74
C VAL A 49 14.38 -8.01 -12.25
N SER A 50 14.50 -8.20 -10.93
CA SER A 50 15.66 -8.85 -10.30
C SER A 50 15.39 -10.34 -10.21
N LEU A 51 16.25 -11.19 -10.77
CA LEU A 51 16.13 -12.65 -10.68
C LEU A 51 16.44 -13.09 -9.24
N GLU A 52 15.58 -13.92 -8.65
CA GLU A 52 15.78 -14.38 -7.26
C GLU A 52 16.98 -15.32 -7.11
N GLU A 53 17.36 -16.02 -8.16
CA GLU A 53 18.47 -16.99 -8.12
C GLU A 53 19.84 -16.31 -7.94
N ASN A 54 20.06 -15.15 -8.57
CA ASN A 54 21.40 -14.56 -8.67
C ASN A 54 21.43 -13.02 -8.68
N GLY A 55 20.27 -12.36 -8.43
CA GLY A 55 20.16 -10.90 -8.42
C GLY A 55 20.32 -10.23 -9.79
N THR A 56 20.46 -10.99 -10.88
CA THR A 56 20.61 -10.39 -12.22
C THR A 56 19.40 -9.53 -12.55
N ARG A 57 19.63 -8.29 -12.95
CA ARG A 57 18.57 -7.35 -13.35
C ARG A 57 18.30 -7.50 -14.84
N VAL A 58 17.06 -7.79 -15.21
CA VAL A 58 16.62 -7.96 -16.60
C VAL A 58 15.50 -6.99 -16.93
N VAL A 59 15.43 -6.56 -18.19
CA VAL A 59 14.28 -5.82 -18.71
C VAL A 59 13.28 -6.81 -19.30
N ALA A 60 12.03 -6.71 -18.91
CA ALA A 60 10.99 -7.62 -19.36
C ALA A 60 9.76 -6.87 -19.92
N VAL A 61 9.01 -7.54 -20.75
CA VAL A 61 7.67 -7.14 -21.16
C VAL A 61 6.65 -8.19 -20.72
N ARG A 62 5.45 -7.76 -20.46
CA ARG A 62 4.35 -8.63 -20.07
C ARG A 62 3.84 -9.45 -21.27
N ALA A 63 3.54 -10.73 -21.06
CA ALA A 63 2.83 -11.54 -22.03
C ALA A 63 1.42 -10.99 -22.30
N ARG A 64 0.89 -11.17 -23.50
CA ARG A 64 -0.43 -10.61 -23.90
C ARG A 64 -1.57 -11.21 -23.08
N GLU A 65 -1.42 -12.43 -22.63
CA GLU A 65 -2.37 -13.19 -21.82
C GLU A 65 -2.57 -12.59 -20.41
N LEU A 66 -1.54 -11.90 -19.92
CA LEU A 66 -1.60 -11.14 -18.66
C LEU A 66 -2.22 -9.76 -18.95
N GLY A 67 -3.43 -9.47 -18.65
CA GLY A 67 -4.14 -8.20 -18.90
C GLY A 67 -3.33 -6.92 -18.59
N ARG A 68 -3.77 -5.76 -19.01
CA ARG A 68 -3.12 -4.49 -18.65
C ARG A 68 -3.24 -4.25 -17.16
N GLY A 69 -2.15 -3.80 -16.51
CA GLY A 69 -2.12 -3.52 -15.07
C GLY A 69 -2.10 -4.76 -14.17
N SER A 70 -1.94 -5.97 -14.75
CA SER A 70 -1.85 -7.22 -13.98
C SER A 70 -0.53 -7.37 -13.23
N VAL A 71 0.52 -6.68 -13.65
CA VAL A 71 1.86 -6.71 -13.04
C VAL A 71 2.11 -5.36 -12.37
N ILE A 72 2.47 -5.39 -11.09
CA ILE A 72 2.75 -4.22 -10.26
C ILE A 72 4.12 -4.34 -9.58
N MET A 73 4.53 -3.27 -8.87
CA MET A 73 5.77 -3.28 -8.10
C MET A 73 5.75 -4.37 -7.04
N GLY A 74 6.88 -5.05 -6.85
CA GLY A 74 7.02 -6.12 -5.87
C GLY A 74 6.46 -7.48 -6.31
N ASP A 75 5.76 -7.56 -7.46
CA ASP A 75 5.26 -8.85 -7.95
C ASP A 75 6.40 -9.84 -8.16
N ARG A 76 6.19 -11.07 -7.68
CA ARG A 76 7.02 -12.23 -8.04
C ARG A 76 6.49 -12.80 -9.35
N VAL A 77 7.36 -12.89 -10.33
CA VAL A 77 6.97 -13.18 -11.72
C VAL A 77 7.82 -14.30 -12.32
N ARG A 78 7.17 -15.15 -13.14
CA ARG A 78 7.86 -16.17 -13.95
C ARG A 78 8.26 -15.58 -15.27
N LEU A 79 9.49 -15.90 -15.68
CA LEU A 79 10.16 -15.28 -16.81
C LEU A 79 10.57 -16.30 -17.87
N THR A 80 10.54 -15.86 -19.14
CA THR A 80 11.08 -16.58 -20.29
C THR A 80 11.84 -15.60 -21.20
N GLY A 81 12.57 -16.11 -22.17
CA GLY A 81 13.35 -15.28 -23.10
C GLY A 81 14.80 -15.11 -22.63
N ASP A 82 15.41 -14.00 -22.99
CA ASP A 82 16.80 -13.72 -22.62
C ASP A 82 16.85 -13.14 -21.19
N LEU A 83 17.48 -13.87 -20.29
CA LEU A 83 17.64 -13.51 -18.87
C LEU A 83 19.09 -13.11 -18.52
N SER A 84 19.92 -12.83 -19.54
CA SER A 84 21.33 -12.48 -19.34
C SER A 84 21.55 -11.10 -18.70
N GLY A 85 20.54 -10.21 -18.71
CA GLY A 85 20.67 -8.83 -18.26
C GLY A 85 21.53 -7.94 -19.16
N ARG A 86 21.92 -8.42 -20.35
CA ARG A 86 22.73 -7.64 -21.29
C ARG A 86 21.91 -6.47 -21.87
N PRO A 87 22.56 -5.37 -22.28
CA PRO A 87 21.89 -4.30 -23.00
C PRO A 87 21.11 -4.83 -24.22
N ASP A 88 19.95 -4.24 -24.50
CA ASP A 88 19.08 -4.57 -25.62
C ASP A 88 18.47 -5.99 -25.61
N THR A 89 18.66 -6.78 -24.54
CA THR A 89 17.97 -8.04 -24.35
C THR A 89 16.59 -7.83 -23.72
N LEU A 90 15.65 -8.72 -24.00
CA LEU A 90 14.28 -8.59 -23.53
C LEU A 90 13.73 -9.93 -23.05
N ALA A 91 13.39 -9.99 -21.79
CA ALA A 91 12.65 -11.09 -21.18
C ALA A 91 11.13 -10.92 -21.34
N ARG A 92 10.38 -11.94 -21.01
CA ARG A 92 8.91 -11.93 -21.01
C ARG A 92 8.37 -12.46 -19.69
N ILE A 93 7.52 -11.70 -19.03
CA ILE A 93 6.73 -12.12 -17.88
C ILE A 93 5.57 -12.98 -18.40
N VAL A 94 5.51 -14.23 -17.97
CA VAL A 94 4.51 -15.23 -18.41
C VAL A 94 3.49 -15.60 -17.33
N ALA A 95 3.85 -15.43 -16.05
CA ALA A 95 2.94 -15.59 -14.93
C ALA A 95 3.30 -14.62 -13.81
N VAL A 96 2.33 -14.33 -12.96
CA VAL A 96 2.48 -13.62 -11.67
C VAL A 96 2.14 -14.63 -10.59
N GLU A 97 3.00 -14.78 -9.60
CA GLU A 97 2.77 -15.63 -8.44
C GLU A 97 1.69 -15.02 -7.52
N GLU A 98 1.17 -15.82 -6.61
CA GLU A 98 0.24 -15.37 -5.58
C GLU A 98 0.90 -14.29 -4.71
N ARG A 99 0.15 -13.23 -4.42
CA ARG A 99 0.61 -12.10 -3.62
C ARG A 99 0.33 -12.35 -2.14
N SER A 100 1.33 -12.16 -1.28
CA SER A 100 1.17 -12.20 0.17
C SER A 100 0.47 -10.96 0.71
N SER A 101 0.70 -9.80 0.07
CA SER A 101 0.10 -8.52 0.43
C SER A 101 -0.16 -7.66 -0.80
N VAL A 102 -1.11 -6.73 -0.72
CA VAL A 102 -1.40 -5.80 -1.83
C VAL A 102 -1.80 -4.44 -1.29
N LEU A 103 -0.98 -3.45 -1.53
CA LEU A 103 -1.30 -2.06 -1.21
C LEU A 103 -2.05 -1.41 -2.37
N ARG A 104 -3.16 -0.73 -2.07
CA ARG A 104 -4.06 -0.09 -3.04
C ARG A 104 -4.11 1.42 -2.85
N ARG A 105 -4.31 2.15 -3.93
CA ARG A 105 -4.58 3.59 -3.88
C ARG A 105 -5.93 3.92 -4.50
N SER A 106 -6.57 4.99 -4.01
CA SER A 106 -7.74 5.57 -4.66
C SER A 106 -7.38 6.17 -6.03
N LEU A 107 -8.31 6.08 -6.97
CA LEU A 107 -8.20 6.70 -8.31
C LEU A 107 -8.88 8.08 -8.38
N GLU A 108 -9.15 8.71 -7.24
CA GLU A 108 -9.87 9.98 -7.14
C GLU A 108 -9.24 11.14 -7.94
N ASP A 109 -7.92 11.06 -8.20
CA ASP A 109 -7.19 12.04 -8.99
C ASP A 109 -7.32 11.86 -10.53
N ALA A 110 -8.04 10.84 -11.00
CA ALA A 110 -8.22 10.54 -12.42
C ALA A 110 -9.70 10.65 -12.83
N PRO A 111 -10.13 11.70 -13.56
CA PRO A 111 -11.54 11.98 -13.83
C PRO A 111 -12.31 10.85 -14.55
N ASP A 112 -11.60 9.95 -15.22
CA ASP A 112 -12.19 8.87 -16.03
C ASP A 112 -12.00 7.47 -15.44
N GLN A 113 -11.37 7.31 -14.25
CA GLN A 113 -11.09 6.00 -13.65
C GLN A 113 -11.68 5.92 -12.25
N ARG A 114 -12.72 5.10 -12.10
CA ARG A 114 -13.38 4.83 -10.83
C ARG A 114 -12.75 3.60 -10.17
N GLY A 115 -12.60 3.62 -8.84
CA GLY A 115 -12.18 2.48 -8.04
C GLY A 115 -10.78 2.61 -7.46
N GLU A 116 -10.19 1.48 -7.15
CA GLU A 116 -8.89 1.35 -6.54
C GLU A 116 -7.91 0.68 -7.48
N LYS A 117 -6.65 1.04 -7.37
CA LYS A 117 -5.58 0.44 -8.15
C LYS A 117 -4.52 -0.13 -7.21
N ALA A 118 -4.23 -1.42 -7.37
CA ALA A 118 -3.09 -2.05 -6.73
C ALA A 118 -1.79 -1.38 -7.22
N ILE A 119 -0.91 -1.03 -6.29
CA ILE A 119 0.33 -0.28 -6.56
C ILE A 119 1.58 -1.04 -6.17
N VAL A 120 1.57 -1.72 -5.01
CA VAL A 120 2.69 -2.52 -4.50
C VAL A 120 2.14 -3.87 -4.04
N ALA A 121 2.87 -4.93 -4.34
CA ALA A 121 2.60 -6.29 -3.88
C ALA A 121 3.76 -6.82 -3.04
N ASN A 122 3.45 -7.81 -2.20
CA ASN A 122 4.42 -8.57 -1.42
C ASN A 122 5.32 -7.68 -0.54
N ALA A 123 4.80 -6.53 -0.08
CA ALA A 123 5.47 -5.74 0.94
C ALA A 123 5.29 -6.39 2.31
N ASP A 124 6.29 -6.21 3.18
CA ASP A 124 6.27 -6.64 4.57
C ASP A 124 6.01 -5.43 5.48
N THR A 125 6.62 -4.30 5.15
CA THR A 125 6.67 -3.12 6.01
C THR A 125 6.17 -1.88 5.27
N MET A 126 5.39 -1.04 5.96
CA MET A 126 5.01 0.29 5.50
C MET A 126 5.65 1.36 6.37
N CYS A 127 6.61 2.10 5.81
CA CYS A 127 7.18 3.28 6.44
C CYS A 127 6.29 4.50 6.18
N ILE A 128 5.57 4.95 7.19
CA ILE A 128 4.73 6.14 7.17
C ILE A 128 5.62 7.35 7.50
N VAL A 129 6.04 8.07 6.46
CA VAL A 129 6.99 9.19 6.60
C VAL A 129 6.24 10.49 6.81
N VAL A 130 6.49 11.12 7.96
CA VAL A 130 5.84 12.36 8.40
C VAL A 130 6.90 13.36 8.85
N ALA A 131 6.84 14.59 8.35
CA ALA A 131 7.69 15.66 8.84
C ALA A 131 7.08 16.25 10.12
N LEU A 132 7.90 16.52 11.14
CA LEU A 132 7.48 17.22 12.35
C LEU A 132 7.23 18.72 12.11
N ALA A 133 7.89 19.27 11.07
CA ALA A 133 7.67 20.64 10.60
C ALA A 133 7.86 20.73 9.08
N ASP A 134 7.24 21.70 8.44
CA ASP A 134 7.36 22.06 7.02
C ASP A 134 7.30 20.86 6.03
N PRO A 135 6.17 20.23 5.84
CA PRO A 135 4.82 20.60 6.32
C PRO A 135 4.54 20.07 7.73
N PRO A 136 3.57 20.66 8.47
CA PRO A 136 3.16 20.12 9.76
C PRO A 136 2.52 18.73 9.61
N PRO A 137 2.59 17.89 10.65
CA PRO A 137 1.97 16.57 10.68
C PRO A 137 0.47 16.63 10.35
N ARG A 138 0.00 15.61 9.65
CA ARG A 138 -1.43 15.44 9.33
C ARG A 138 -1.90 14.08 9.84
N THR A 139 -2.53 14.04 11.00
CA THR A 139 -3.00 12.82 11.65
C THR A 139 -3.93 12.00 10.77
N GLY A 140 -4.90 12.62 10.11
CA GLY A 140 -5.80 11.90 9.18
C GLY A 140 -5.10 11.23 8.00
N MET A 141 -3.86 11.60 7.65
CA MET A 141 -3.06 10.86 6.68
C MET A 141 -2.41 9.64 7.32
N ILE A 142 -1.91 9.80 8.55
CA ILE A 142 -1.32 8.68 9.32
C ILE A 142 -2.39 7.62 9.54
N ASP A 143 -3.58 8.01 10.00
CA ASP A 143 -4.71 7.11 10.24
C ASP A 143 -5.07 6.30 8.99
N ARG A 144 -5.17 6.95 7.83
CA ARG A 144 -5.42 6.25 6.56
C ARG A 144 -4.29 5.31 6.15
N CYS A 145 -3.05 5.67 6.43
CA CYS A 145 -1.91 4.78 6.17
C CYS A 145 -1.94 3.57 7.09
N LEU A 146 -2.27 3.75 8.38
CA LEU A 146 -2.40 2.66 9.35
C LEU A 146 -3.50 1.68 8.94
N VAL A 147 -4.70 2.18 8.60
CA VAL A 147 -5.78 1.34 8.10
C VAL A 147 -5.34 0.53 6.87
N ALA A 148 -4.68 1.19 5.91
CA ALA A 148 -4.21 0.52 4.70
C ALA A 148 -3.11 -0.51 4.99
N ALA A 149 -2.23 -0.25 5.98
CA ALA A 149 -1.19 -1.18 6.39
C ALA A 149 -1.79 -2.42 7.06
N PHE A 150 -2.67 -2.24 8.03
CA PHE A 150 -3.31 -3.34 8.77
C PHE A 150 -4.17 -4.21 7.84
N GLU A 151 -4.98 -3.59 6.96
CA GLU A 151 -5.78 -4.35 5.98
C GLU A 151 -4.92 -5.18 5.04
N ALA A 152 -3.78 -4.62 4.59
CA ALA A 152 -2.86 -5.32 3.71
C ALA A 152 -1.95 -6.32 4.44
N GLY A 153 -2.00 -6.42 5.77
CA GLY A 153 -1.13 -7.27 6.58
C GLY A 153 0.33 -6.80 6.59
N LEU A 154 0.56 -5.48 6.57
CA LEU A 154 1.90 -4.88 6.62
C LEU A 154 2.20 -4.41 8.04
N ASP A 155 3.47 -4.50 8.43
CA ASP A 155 3.97 -3.92 9.68
C ASP A 155 4.18 -2.40 9.49
N PRO A 156 3.40 -1.53 10.16
CA PRO A 156 3.59 -0.08 10.05
C PRO A 156 4.76 0.40 10.92
N VAL A 157 5.61 1.24 10.33
CA VAL A 157 6.67 1.98 11.03
C VAL A 157 6.43 3.47 10.83
N LEU A 158 6.31 4.23 11.91
CA LEU A 158 6.15 5.67 11.86
C LEU A 158 7.53 6.34 11.84
N VAL A 159 7.88 6.94 10.69
CA VAL A 159 9.16 7.61 10.51
C VAL A 159 8.95 9.11 10.57
N LEU A 160 9.40 9.73 11.66
CA LEU A 160 9.27 11.16 11.93
C LEU A 160 10.54 11.87 11.49
N THR A 161 10.45 12.62 10.42
CA THR A 161 11.59 13.37 9.86
C THR A 161 11.62 14.80 10.40
N LYS A 162 12.77 15.47 10.21
CA LYS A 162 13.01 16.84 10.69
C LYS A 162 12.85 16.96 12.21
N ALA A 163 13.35 15.95 12.93
CA ALA A 163 13.32 15.92 14.39
C ALA A 163 14.17 17.03 15.04
N ASP A 164 14.99 17.69 14.27
CA ASP A 164 15.72 18.91 14.64
C ASP A 164 14.84 20.16 14.68
N LEU A 165 13.67 20.19 14.06
CA LEU A 165 12.82 21.37 13.92
C LEU A 165 11.66 21.44 14.94
N ALA A 166 11.18 20.30 15.45
CA ALA A 166 10.06 20.25 16.38
C ALA A 166 10.09 18.97 17.24
N SER A 167 9.46 19.03 18.45
CA SER A 167 9.26 17.84 19.29
C SER A 167 8.26 16.86 18.65
N ALA A 168 8.48 15.57 18.89
CA ALA A 168 7.61 14.48 18.47
C ALA A 168 6.62 14.04 19.56
N ASP A 169 6.75 14.52 20.79
CA ASP A 169 6.08 13.97 21.98
C ASP A 169 4.55 13.89 21.82
N GLU A 170 3.93 14.98 21.37
CA GLU A 170 2.46 15.01 21.17
C GLU A 170 2.01 14.00 20.10
N LEU A 171 2.79 13.87 19.02
CA LEU A 171 2.44 12.94 17.95
C LEU A 171 2.67 11.49 18.38
N ILE A 172 3.74 11.20 19.11
CA ILE A 172 3.99 9.86 19.66
C ILE A 172 2.87 9.46 20.62
N ALA A 173 2.50 10.35 21.56
CA ALA A 173 1.41 10.11 22.50
C ALA A 173 0.06 9.83 21.81
N ALA A 174 -0.22 10.50 20.68
CA ALA A 174 -1.45 10.28 19.92
C ALA A 174 -1.55 8.90 19.26
N TYR A 175 -0.45 8.16 19.16
CA TYR A 175 -0.37 6.84 18.52
C TYR A 175 0.20 5.75 19.42
N GLU A 176 0.32 5.98 20.74
CA GLU A 176 0.90 5.02 21.70
C GLU A 176 0.14 3.68 21.76
N ASP A 177 -1.19 3.72 21.57
CA ASP A 177 -2.04 2.53 21.61
C ASP A 177 -1.80 1.53 20.47
N PHE A 178 -1.18 1.96 19.37
CA PHE A 178 -0.99 1.12 18.19
C PHE A 178 0.27 0.25 18.25
N ASP A 179 1.04 0.33 19.33
CA ASP A 179 2.34 -0.38 19.47
C ASP A 179 3.24 -0.20 18.25
N LEU A 180 3.27 1.03 17.70
CA LEU A 180 4.04 1.35 16.51
C LEU A 180 5.52 1.50 16.85
N ARG A 181 6.35 0.94 15.98
CA ARG A 181 7.75 1.35 15.96
C ARG A 181 7.83 2.79 15.45
N VAL A 182 8.41 3.69 16.25
CA VAL A 182 8.62 5.09 15.89
C VAL A 182 10.11 5.34 15.74
N VAL A 183 10.51 5.89 14.59
CA VAL A 183 11.90 6.26 14.30
C VAL A 183 11.98 7.75 14.04
N LEU A 184 12.85 8.45 14.76
CA LEU A 184 13.11 9.88 14.61
C LEU A 184 14.34 10.08 13.72
N THR A 185 14.23 10.90 12.67
CA THR A 185 15.35 11.19 11.77
C THR A 185 15.52 12.68 11.54
N SER A 186 16.78 13.11 11.36
CA SER A 186 17.15 14.45 10.95
C SER A 186 18.14 14.41 9.79
N ALA A 187 17.82 15.13 8.72
CA ALA A 187 18.75 15.26 7.59
C ALA A 187 19.98 16.09 7.92
N GLU A 188 20.00 16.85 9.02
CA GLU A 188 21.14 17.66 9.45
C GLU A 188 22.34 16.80 9.83
N ALA A 189 22.11 15.66 10.51
CA ALA A 189 23.15 14.72 10.88
C ALA A 189 23.60 13.80 9.70
N GLY A 190 22.87 13.82 8.58
CA GLY A 190 23.18 13.03 7.39
C GLY A 190 23.20 11.52 7.65
N GLU A 191 24.20 10.83 7.08
CA GLU A 191 24.36 9.37 7.24
C GLU A 191 24.71 8.96 8.68
N SER A 192 25.15 9.89 9.52
CA SER A 192 25.49 9.67 10.93
C SER A 192 24.29 9.78 11.86
N ASP A 193 23.09 10.06 11.34
CA ASP A 193 21.87 10.13 12.12
C ASP A 193 21.53 8.76 12.70
N PRO A 194 21.36 8.64 14.03
CA PRO A 194 21.09 7.36 14.68
C PRO A 194 19.75 6.75 14.25
N GLY A 195 18.76 7.58 13.93
CA GLY A 195 17.46 7.11 13.42
C GLY A 195 17.57 6.55 12.00
N VAL A 196 18.46 7.10 11.17
CA VAL A 196 18.75 6.51 9.84
C VAL A 196 19.39 5.14 10.00
N ALA A 197 20.31 4.98 10.95
CA ALA A 197 20.93 3.68 11.25
C ALA A 197 19.88 2.68 11.78
N GLU A 198 19.05 3.08 12.76
CA GLU A 198 17.96 2.26 13.28
C GLU A 198 16.98 1.85 12.16
N LEU A 199 16.60 2.78 11.29
CA LEU A 199 15.69 2.48 10.19
C LEU A 199 16.32 1.49 9.19
N ARG A 200 17.62 1.62 8.90
CA ARG A 200 18.34 0.68 8.04
C ARG A 200 18.29 -0.74 8.60
N ASP A 201 18.55 -0.90 9.90
CA ASP A 201 18.48 -2.19 10.58
C ASP A 201 17.05 -2.78 10.56
N LEU A 202 16.03 -1.95 10.76
CA LEU A 202 14.62 -2.37 10.70
C LEU A 202 14.19 -2.84 9.30
N LEU A 203 14.76 -2.26 8.25
CA LEU A 203 14.40 -2.56 6.87
C LEU A 203 15.25 -3.66 6.25
N ALA A 204 16.31 -4.10 6.93
CA ALA A 204 17.20 -5.15 6.45
C ALA A 204 16.44 -6.46 6.17
N GLY A 205 16.58 -6.99 4.97
CA GLY A 205 15.89 -8.21 4.54
C GLY A 205 14.40 -8.06 4.19
N HIS A 206 13.80 -6.89 4.41
CA HIS A 206 12.39 -6.64 4.16
C HIS A 206 12.12 -5.99 2.80
N TRP A 207 10.91 -6.20 2.29
CA TRP A 207 10.36 -5.46 1.15
C TRP A 207 9.46 -4.35 1.67
N SER A 208 10.02 -3.16 1.76
CA SER A 208 9.41 -2.04 2.47
C SER A 208 8.88 -0.99 1.51
N VAL A 209 7.75 -0.36 1.84
CA VAL A 209 7.18 0.73 1.05
C VAL A 209 7.22 2.04 1.84
N LEU A 210 7.72 3.12 1.22
CA LEU A 210 7.70 4.45 1.79
C LEU A 210 6.48 5.22 1.29
N VAL A 211 5.69 5.72 2.24
CA VAL A 211 4.49 6.51 1.99
C VAL A 211 4.55 7.83 2.76
N GLY A 212 3.92 8.87 2.26
CA GLY A 212 3.90 10.19 2.91
C GLY A 212 3.72 11.32 1.90
N HIS A 213 3.32 12.49 2.38
CA HIS A 213 3.10 13.67 1.54
C HIS A 213 4.36 14.17 0.83
N SER A 214 4.17 15.07 -0.14
CA SER A 214 5.29 15.79 -0.75
C SER A 214 5.93 16.70 0.30
N GLY A 215 7.28 16.77 0.28
CA GLY A 215 8.04 17.64 1.18
C GLY A 215 8.34 17.07 2.57
N VAL A 216 7.83 15.88 2.91
CA VAL A 216 8.13 15.24 4.22
C VAL A 216 9.53 14.61 4.31
N GLY A 217 10.35 14.68 3.27
CA GLY A 217 11.74 14.18 3.33
C GLY A 217 11.95 12.77 2.78
N LYS A 218 10.97 12.11 2.13
CA LYS A 218 11.15 10.75 1.58
C LYS A 218 12.36 10.59 0.67
N SER A 219 12.55 11.49 -0.30
CA SER A 219 13.69 11.43 -1.22
C SER A 219 15.02 11.62 -0.51
N THR A 220 15.08 12.48 0.50
CA THR A 220 16.23 12.66 1.35
C THR A 220 16.55 11.39 2.13
N LEU A 221 15.51 10.80 2.75
CA LEU A 221 15.62 9.57 3.51
C LEU A 221 16.11 8.40 2.64
N ILE A 222 15.57 8.24 1.42
CA ILE A 222 16.04 7.22 0.47
C ILE A 222 17.52 7.42 0.14
N ASN A 223 17.97 8.65 -0.10
CA ASN A 223 19.37 8.94 -0.41
C ASN A 223 20.30 8.67 0.78
N LEU A 224 19.80 8.80 2.03
CA LEU A 224 20.57 8.46 3.24
C LEU A 224 20.63 6.94 3.48
N LEU A 225 19.55 6.23 3.16
CA LEU A 225 19.48 4.77 3.33
C LEU A 225 20.21 4.03 2.20
N VAL A 226 20.19 4.57 0.99
CA VAL A 226 20.79 3.97 -0.21
C VAL A 226 21.72 4.99 -0.87
N PRO A 227 23.01 5.05 -0.47
CA PRO A 227 23.98 5.92 -1.12
C PRO A 227 24.06 5.64 -2.61
N GLY A 228 23.82 6.66 -3.44
CA GLY A 228 23.80 6.50 -4.91
C GLY A 228 22.40 6.28 -5.54
N ALA A 229 21.34 6.26 -4.76
CA ALA A 229 19.97 6.24 -5.29
C ALA A 229 19.66 7.44 -6.20
N GLY A 230 20.36 8.57 -6.01
CA GLY A 230 20.31 9.73 -6.91
C GLY A 230 18.93 10.39 -7.00
N ARG A 231 18.11 10.26 -5.97
CA ARG A 231 16.79 10.91 -5.92
C ARG A 231 16.93 12.43 -5.88
N ALA A 232 16.22 13.11 -6.77
CA ALA A 232 16.17 14.57 -6.75
C ALA A 232 15.48 15.06 -5.47
N THR A 233 16.25 15.76 -4.64
CA THR A 233 15.74 16.48 -3.47
C THR A 233 15.47 17.93 -3.91
N GLY A 234 14.22 18.36 -3.90
CA GLY A 234 13.85 19.72 -4.32
C GLY A 234 12.86 20.35 -3.34
N HIS A 235 13.09 21.63 -3.02
CA HIS A 235 12.08 22.47 -2.39
C HIS A 235 10.86 22.56 -3.29
N VAL A 236 9.68 22.35 -2.74
CA VAL A 236 8.41 22.61 -3.43
C VAL A 236 8.37 24.10 -3.75
N ASN A 237 8.32 24.48 -5.02
CA ASN A 237 8.14 25.87 -5.44
C ASN A 237 6.78 26.34 -4.94
N GLU A 238 6.76 27.22 -3.96
CA GLU A 238 5.57 27.79 -3.30
C GLU A 238 4.65 28.57 -4.26
N VAL A 239 5.11 28.93 -5.46
CA VAL A 239 4.41 29.86 -6.35
C VAL A 239 3.40 29.19 -7.30
N THR A 240 3.48 27.88 -7.56
CA THR A 240 2.58 27.25 -8.55
C THR A 240 1.85 26.01 -8.08
N GLY A 241 2.13 25.46 -6.91
CA GLY A 241 1.49 24.21 -6.40
C GLY A 241 1.65 22.98 -7.33
N ARG A 242 2.33 23.13 -8.46
CA ARG A 242 2.61 22.10 -9.44
C ARG A 242 4.10 21.84 -9.50
N GLY A 243 4.58 20.94 -8.65
CA GLY A 243 5.92 20.37 -8.77
C GLY A 243 6.06 19.71 -10.14
N ARG A 244 6.90 20.30 -10.99
CA ARG A 244 7.24 19.77 -12.30
C ARG A 244 8.20 18.60 -12.08
N HIS A 245 7.72 17.38 -12.42
CA HIS A 245 8.52 16.17 -12.63
C HIS A 245 9.22 15.53 -11.42
N THR A 246 8.46 14.94 -10.55
CA THR A 246 8.85 13.66 -9.99
C THR A 246 8.50 12.58 -10.99
N SER A 247 9.44 11.67 -11.22
CA SER A 247 9.33 10.52 -12.11
C SER A 247 7.98 9.82 -11.93
N THR A 248 7.25 9.62 -13.01
CA THR A 248 6.02 8.81 -13.03
C THR A 248 6.30 7.31 -12.93
N SER A 249 7.56 6.91 -12.76
CA SER A 249 8.03 5.54 -12.62
C SER A 249 8.17 5.18 -11.14
N SER A 250 7.54 4.08 -10.73
CA SER A 250 7.80 3.46 -9.45
C SER A 250 9.10 2.66 -9.54
N GLU A 251 9.96 2.76 -8.53
CA GLU A 251 11.26 2.14 -8.49
C GLU A 251 11.56 1.63 -7.09
N ALA A 252 12.22 0.47 -7.00
CA ALA A 252 12.69 -0.09 -5.75
C ALA A 252 14.23 0.04 -5.67
N PHE A 253 14.72 0.36 -4.49
CA PHE A 253 16.13 0.54 -4.15
C PHE A 253 16.57 -0.57 -3.22
N GLU A 254 17.66 -1.23 -3.54
CA GLU A 254 18.24 -2.28 -2.73
C GLU A 254 19.09 -1.67 -1.61
N LEU A 255 18.91 -2.16 -0.39
CA LEU A 255 19.73 -1.82 0.76
C LEU A 255 21.01 -2.67 0.77
N ASP A 256 22.13 -2.11 1.24
CA ASP A 256 23.41 -2.82 1.32
C ASP A 256 23.36 -4.03 2.26
N GLU A 257 22.55 -3.95 3.34
CA GLU A 257 22.31 -5.02 4.30
C GLU A 257 21.29 -6.05 3.81
N GLY A 258 20.84 -5.93 2.57
CA GLY A 258 19.73 -6.68 1.99
C GLY A 258 18.38 -6.05 2.32
N GLY A 259 17.37 -6.43 1.55
CA GLY A 259 16.05 -5.79 1.59
C GLY A 259 15.91 -4.69 0.54
N TRP A 260 14.71 -4.14 0.45
CA TRP A 260 14.34 -3.19 -0.62
C TRP A 260 13.42 -2.10 -0.11
N ILE A 261 13.60 -0.91 -0.63
CA ILE A 261 12.73 0.24 -0.39
C ILE A 261 12.01 0.59 -1.69
N VAL A 262 10.68 0.54 -1.67
CA VAL A 262 9.83 0.98 -2.79
C VAL A 262 9.43 2.42 -2.58
N ASP A 263 9.84 3.30 -3.50
CA ASP A 263 9.29 4.65 -3.56
C ASP A 263 7.96 4.65 -4.33
N THR A 264 6.93 5.17 -3.70
CA THR A 264 5.60 5.31 -4.29
C THR A 264 5.31 6.78 -4.63
N PRO A 265 5.87 7.31 -5.74
CA PRO A 265 5.68 8.72 -6.08
C PRO A 265 4.20 9.01 -6.32
N GLY A 266 3.71 10.09 -5.70
CA GLY A 266 2.34 10.58 -5.93
C GLY A 266 1.24 9.79 -5.24
N VAL A 267 1.53 8.88 -4.31
CA VAL A 267 0.51 8.28 -3.44
C VAL A 267 0.13 9.32 -2.39
N ARG A 268 -0.97 10.04 -2.65
CA ARG A 268 -1.51 11.08 -1.76
C ARG A 268 -2.65 10.55 -0.89
N SER A 269 -3.31 9.49 -1.35
CA SER A 269 -4.42 8.84 -0.65
C SER A 269 -4.39 7.34 -0.91
N PHE A 270 -4.74 6.56 0.11
CA PHE A 270 -4.99 5.14 -0.03
C PHE A 270 -6.46 4.90 -0.31
N GLY A 271 -6.76 3.90 -1.14
CA GLY A 271 -8.12 3.43 -1.33
C GLY A 271 -8.55 2.62 -0.11
N LEU A 272 -9.51 3.17 0.64
CA LEU A 272 -10.10 2.50 1.79
C LEU A 272 -11.53 1.99 1.52
N GLY A 273 -11.99 2.08 0.28
CA GLY A 273 -13.36 1.70 -0.09
C GLY A 273 -13.66 0.20 -0.01
N HIS A 274 -12.63 -0.62 0.16
CA HIS A 274 -12.75 -2.07 0.38
C HIS A 274 -12.57 -2.45 1.86
N VAL A 275 -12.13 -1.52 2.71
CA VAL A 275 -11.92 -1.75 4.14
C VAL A 275 -13.25 -1.83 4.86
N SER A 276 -13.48 -2.90 5.59
CA SER A 276 -14.68 -3.08 6.39
C SER A 276 -14.47 -2.58 7.85
N VAL A 277 -15.58 -2.36 8.54
CA VAL A 277 -15.56 -2.08 9.99
C VAL A 277 -14.83 -3.19 10.76
N ALA A 278 -14.99 -4.44 10.32
CA ALA A 278 -14.33 -5.59 10.95
C ALA A 278 -12.81 -5.55 10.81
N ASP A 279 -12.28 -5.06 9.68
CA ASP A 279 -10.84 -4.91 9.47
C ASP A 279 -10.26 -3.87 10.43
N VAL A 280 -10.97 -2.77 10.66
CA VAL A 280 -10.55 -1.73 11.61
C VAL A 280 -10.63 -2.23 13.06
N LEU A 281 -11.71 -2.90 13.44
CA LEU A 281 -11.86 -3.48 14.78
C LEU A 281 -10.77 -4.52 15.07
N GLY A 282 -10.36 -5.29 14.06
CA GLY A 282 -9.33 -6.31 14.16
C GLY A 282 -7.94 -5.78 14.55
N VAL A 283 -7.71 -4.47 14.45
CA VAL A 283 -6.44 -3.82 14.90
C VAL A 283 -6.25 -3.98 16.41
N PHE A 284 -7.36 -3.96 17.18
CA PHE A 284 -7.35 -4.15 18.63
C PHE A 284 -8.23 -5.35 18.99
N PRO A 285 -7.67 -6.54 19.22
CA PRO A 285 -8.45 -7.76 19.48
C PRO A 285 -9.42 -7.65 20.67
N ASP A 286 -9.01 -6.95 21.72
CA ASP A 286 -9.84 -6.69 22.90
C ASP A 286 -11.04 -5.78 22.61
N VAL A 287 -10.87 -4.79 21.73
CA VAL A 287 -11.96 -3.93 21.26
C VAL A 287 -12.88 -4.70 20.32
N ALA A 288 -12.33 -5.58 19.46
CA ALA A 288 -13.12 -6.46 18.59
C ALA A 288 -14.01 -7.43 19.39
N GLU A 289 -13.48 -8.02 20.46
CA GLU A 289 -14.25 -8.85 21.39
C GLU A 289 -15.39 -8.06 22.07
N ALA A 290 -15.12 -6.83 22.49
CA ALA A 290 -16.14 -5.95 23.04
C ALA A 290 -17.21 -5.57 22.02
N ALA A 291 -16.83 -5.29 20.77
CA ALA A 291 -17.73 -4.98 19.68
C ALA A 291 -18.70 -6.12 19.32
N ALA A 292 -18.34 -7.36 19.65
CA ALA A 292 -19.23 -8.52 19.45
C ALA A 292 -20.52 -8.45 20.32
N TRP A 293 -20.54 -7.60 21.35
CA TRP A 293 -21.71 -7.33 22.18
C TRP A 293 -22.63 -6.24 21.63
N CYS A 294 -22.23 -5.58 20.55
CA CYS A 294 -23.04 -4.55 19.92
C CYS A 294 -24.25 -5.17 19.19
N LEU A 295 -25.27 -4.35 19.03
CA LEU A 295 -26.40 -4.70 18.15
C LEU A 295 -25.94 -4.82 16.68
N PRO A 296 -26.61 -5.63 15.88
CA PRO A 296 -26.35 -5.69 14.44
C PRO A 296 -26.43 -4.28 13.80
N LEU A 297 -25.49 -3.96 12.92
CA LEU A 297 -25.39 -2.68 12.22
C LEU A 297 -24.99 -1.49 13.11
N CYS A 298 -24.42 -1.72 14.29
CA CYS A 298 -23.81 -0.66 15.09
C CYS A 298 -22.71 0.04 14.27
N SER A 299 -22.74 1.37 14.24
CA SER A 299 -21.72 2.18 13.55
C SER A 299 -20.42 2.30 14.36
N HIS A 300 -20.51 2.03 15.66
CA HIS A 300 -19.44 2.20 16.64
C HIS A 300 -18.92 3.64 16.80
N ASP A 301 -19.60 4.63 16.22
CA ASP A 301 -19.28 6.04 16.42
C ASP A 301 -19.68 6.53 17.84
N GLU A 302 -19.32 7.76 18.16
CA GLU A 302 -19.62 8.35 19.48
C GLU A 302 -21.11 8.66 19.68
N GLU A 303 -21.87 8.80 18.60
CA GLU A 303 -23.30 9.13 18.63
C GLU A 303 -24.20 7.89 18.74
N GLU A 304 -23.63 6.68 18.61
CA GLU A 304 -24.38 5.43 18.70
C GLU A 304 -24.77 5.09 20.16
N PRO A 305 -26.02 5.29 20.57
CA PRO A 305 -26.40 5.32 21.99
C PRO A 305 -26.36 3.97 22.71
N SER A 306 -26.17 2.88 21.98
CA SER A 306 -26.16 1.51 22.51
C SER A 306 -24.86 0.77 22.15
N CYS A 307 -23.81 1.50 21.86
CA CYS A 307 -22.53 0.89 21.50
C CYS A 307 -21.87 0.21 22.71
N ALA A 308 -21.58 -1.08 22.59
CA ALA A 308 -20.90 -1.83 23.65
C ALA A 308 -19.49 -1.30 23.93
N LEU A 309 -18.86 -0.60 22.98
CA LEU A 309 -17.56 0.00 23.15
C LEU A 309 -17.56 1.09 24.23
N ASP A 310 -18.67 1.81 24.43
CA ASP A 310 -18.78 2.77 25.53
C ASP A 310 -18.78 2.07 26.89
N SER A 311 -19.51 0.96 26.99
CA SER A 311 -19.51 0.15 28.20
C SER A 311 -18.14 -0.47 28.48
N TYR A 312 -17.42 -0.87 27.43
CA TYR A 312 -16.07 -1.40 27.52
C TYR A 312 -15.07 -0.33 27.97
N ALA A 313 -15.09 0.85 27.35
CA ALA A 313 -14.23 1.98 27.69
C ALA A 313 -14.42 2.42 29.14
N HIS A 314 -15.66 2.47 29.64
CA HIS A 314 -15.98 2.90 30.98
C HIS A 314 -15.98 1.76 31.99
N ALA A 315 -15.66 0.52 31.61
CA ALA A 315 -15.70 -0.67 32.44
C ALA A 315 -17.05 -0.86 33.15
N THR A 316 -18.14 -0.78 32.41
CA THR A 316 -19.51 -0.92 32.91
C THR A 316 -20.20 -2.16 32.30
N GLY A 317 -21.33 -2.57 32.90
CA GLY A 317 -22.09 -3.70 32.39
C GLY A 317 -21.30 -5.01 32.37
N PRO A 318 -21.23 -5.71 31.23
CA PRO A 318 -20.51 -6.99 31.13
C PRO A 318 -18.98 -6.84 31.21
N PHE A 319 -18.46 -5.61 31.17
CA PHE A 319 -17.03 -5.31 31.16
C PHE A 319 -16.52 -4.76 32.51
N THR A 320 -17.32 -4.84 33.57
CA THR A 320 -16.90 -4.47 34.93
C THR A 320 -15.72 -5.33 35.38
N PHE A 321 -14.81 -4.71 36.14
CA PHE A 321 -13.72 -5.44 36.78
C PHE A 321 -14.29 -6.25 37.97
N ASP A 322 -13.81 -7.46 38.16
CA ASP A 322 -14.07 -8.20 39.39
C ASP A 322 -13.38 -7.50 40.56
N GLU A 323 -14.08 -7.35 41.67
CA GLU A 323 -13.57 -6.69 42.89
C GLU A 323 -12.29 -7.36 43.47
N ALA A 324 -11.94 -8.54 43.01
CA ALA A 324 -10.79 -9.31 43.45
C ALA A 324 -9.51 -9.08 42.59
N GLY A 325 -9.56 -8.24 41.56
CA GLY A 325 -8.42 -7.97 40.67
C GLY A 325 -7.45 -6.98 41.31
N ASP A 326 -6.29 -7.48 41.68
CA ASP A 326 -5.14 -6.72 42.20
C ASP A 326 -4.46 -5.96 41.04
N GLY A 327 -5.10 -4.92 40.52
CA GLY A 327 -4.60 -4.16 39.41
C GLY A 327 -5.02 -2.70 39.43
N ASP A 328 -4.22 -1.85 38.85
CA ASP A 328 -4.49 -0.45 38.61
C ASP A 328 -5.69 -0.32 37.62
N THR A 329 -6.91 -0.44 38.20
CA THR A 329 -8.19 -0.42 37.45
C THR A 329 -8.37 0.90 36.69
N ASP A 330 -7.82 2.00 37.22
CA ASP A 330 -7.87 3.30 36.55
C ASP A 330 -6.96 3.33 35.31
N ARG A 331 -5.79 2.71 35.39
CA ARG A 331 -4.88 2.56 34.23
C ARG A 331 -5.53 1.71 33.14
N VAL A 332 -6.07 0.55 33.48
CA VAL A 332 -6.73 -0.34 32.50
C VAL A 332 -7.95 0.34 31.86
N ARG A 333 -8.72 1.10 32.63
CA ARG A 333 -9.85 1.90 32.13
C ARG A 333 -9.36 2.96 31.14
N SER A 334 -8.28 3.67 31.47
CA SER A 334 -7.67 4.67 30.60
C SER A 334 -7.18 4.05 29.29
N GLU A 335 -6.49 2.91 29.34
CA GLU A 335 -6.03 2.17 28.16
C GLU A 335 -7.19 1.72 27.27
N ARG A 336 -8.28 1.17 27.85
CA ARG A 336 -9.48 0.79 27.09
C ARG A 336 -10.13 1.98 26.41
N ALA A 337 -10.29 3.10 27.13
CA ALA A 337 -10.88 4.32 26.59
C ALA A 337 -10.04 4.88 25.42
N SER A 338 -8.71 4.88 25.56
CA SER A 338 -7.78 5.32 24.53
C SER A 338 -7.87 4.45 23.27
N ARG A 339 -7.88 3.11 23.40
CA ARG A 339 -8.04 2.19 22.28
C ARG A 339 -9.37 2.34 21.57
N VAL A 340 -10.46 2.52 22.29
CA VAL A 340 -11.78 2.79 21.70
C VAL A 340 -11.76 4.11 20.92
N ALA A 341 -11.17 5.17 21.47
CA ALA A 341 -11.01 6.44 20.77
C ALA A 341 -10.17 6.27 19.48
N SER A 342 -9.10 5.48 19.54
CA SER A 342 -8.25 5.17 18.38
C SER A 342 -9.02 4.40 17.29
N VAL A 343 -9.81 3.39 17.64
CA VAL A 343 -10.69 2.67 16.70
C VAL A 343 -11.69 3.63 16.05
N ARG A 344 -12.37 4.48 16.83
CA ARG A 344 -13.33 5.46 16.32
C ARG A 344 -12.69 6.42 15.31
N ARG A 345 -11.50 6.90 15.61
CA ARG A 345 -10.71 7.74 14.68
C ARG A 345 -10.40 7.03 13.37
N LEU A 346 -10.03 5.74 13.41
CA LEU A 346 -9.81 4.95 12.19
C LEU A 346 -11.11 4.71 11.41
N LEU A 347 -12.23 4.42 12.09
CA LEU A 347 -13.55 4.27 11.45
C LEU A 347 -13.98 5.57 10.76
N GLU A 348 -13.76 6.73 11.39
CA GLU A 348 -14.01 8.03 10.77
C GLU A 348 -13.15 8.25 9.52
N ALA A 349 -11.87 7.82 9.54
CA ALA A 349 -11.00 7.90 8.36
C ALA A 349 -11.53 7.06 7.19
N VAL A 350 -12.07 5.86 7.47
CA VAL A 350 -12.72 5.00 6.46
C VAL A 350 -13.99 5.65 5.93
N ALA A 351 -14.87 6.12 6.82
CA ALA A 351 -16.13 6.77 6.44
C ALA A 351 -15.90 8.02 5.59
N THR A 352 -14.90 8.83 5.95
CA THR A 352 -14.49 10.01 5.18
C THR A 352 -14.00 9.64 3.79
N ALA A 353 -13.19 8.58 3.66
CA ALA A 353 -12.72 8.10 2.37
C ALA A 353 -13.87 7.57 1.50
N GLU A 354 -14.83 6.85 2.09
CA GLU A 354 -16.03 6.39 1.38
C GLU A 354 -16.91 7.56 0.90
N ALA A 355 -17.12 8.58 1.75
CA ALA A 355 -17.91 9.76 1.40
C ALA A 355 -17.28 10.51 0.24
N ALA A 356 -15.96 10.72 0.25
CA ALA A 356 -15.22 11.31 -0.85
C ALA A 356 -15.38 10.51 -2.15
N SER A 357 -15.28 9.17 -2.07
CA SER A 357 -15.49 8.28 -3.22
C SER A 357 -16.93 8.32 -3.77
N LYS A 358 -17.93 8.49 -2.90
CA LYS A 358 -19.35 8.64 -3.31
C LYS A 358 -19.63 10.01 -3.92
N ALA A 359 -19.01 11.07 -3.41
CA ALA A 359 -19.16 12.44 -3.94
C ALA A 359 -18.51 12.62 -5.33
N ALA A 360 -17.51 11.81 -5.65
CA ALA A 360 -16.84 11.78 -6.96
C ALA A 360 -17.61 10.96 -8.03
N ARG A 361 -18.76 10.37 -7.67
CA ARG A 361 -19.68 9.62 -8.56
C ARG A 361 -20.78 10.50 -9.12
#